data_e5e240f2418cc1481435450c21b596ea
#
_entry.id   e5e240f2418cc1481435450c21b596ea
#
_cell.length_a   1.000
_cell.length_b   1.000
_cell.length_c   1.000
_cell.angle_alpha   90.00
_cell.angle_beta   90.00
_cell.angle_gamma   90.00
#
_symmetry.space_group_name_H-M   'P 1'
#
loop_
_entity.id
_entity.type
_entity.pdbx_description
1 polymer ?
#
loop_
_entity_poly.entity_id
_entity_poly.type
_entity_poly.pdbx_seq_one_letter_code
_entity_poly.pdbx_strand_id
1 'polypeptide(L)'
;RIGTPDLALRSPEILVHATGADRWEPIGLVPTGLTQDRYVAAVEIREINDVPAAEGSNTVGGRFVFHHLNWSSHPLEDEDPDGFTSDKTTVWPVHEVGRNADIFPDNAGRILSADSVLNLETAHLHSNGRDTRAYLEFAFKLHPVGYEPEVQWVRRFTGNGIDISVKPTMKDQELHAYVVLQQNTKILTFEPHMHAPGIRMCLEAIWGHQIETLTCAGYD
;
A
#
# COMPACT_ATOMS: atom_id res chain seq x y z
N ARG A 1 12.69 9.93 -3.69
CA ARG A 1 11.61 10.89 -3.50
C ARG A 1 11.20 11.48 -4.83
N ILE A 2 9.93 11.80 -4.97
CA ILE A 2 9.30 12.14 -6.26
C ILE A 2 9.53 13.59 -6.72
N GLY A 3 10.30 14.40 -5.98
CA GLY A 3 10.50 15.82 -6.26
C GLY A 3 9.30 16.68 -5.83
N THR A 4 9.08 17.81 -6.51
CA THR A 4 7.90 18.66 -6.25
C THR A 4 6.64 17.95 -6.74
N PRO A 5 5.64 17.71 -5.88
CA PRO A 5 4.41 17.04 -6.29
C PRO A 5 3.54 17.96 -7.16
N ASP A 6 2.76 17.35 -8.03
CA ASP A 6 1.74 18.04 -8.83
C ASP A 6 0.39 18.10 -8.09
N LEU A 7 0.16 17.15 -7.16
CA LEU A 7 -1.00 17.10 -6.28
C LEU A 7 -0.53 16.67 -4.89
N ALA A 8 -0.98 17.37 -3.85
CA ALA A 8 -0.72 17.01 -2.46
C ALA A 8 -2.04 16.99 -1.68
N LEU A 9 -2.27 15.91 -0.95
CA LEU A 9 -3.48 15.67 -0.18
C LEU A 9 -3.10 15.31 1.26
N ARG A 10 -4.03 15.51 2.18
CA ARG A 10 -3.83 15.20 3.58
C ARG A 10 -4.99 14.34 4.11
N SER A 11 -4.67 13.26 4.82
CA SER A 11 -5.67 12.47 5.53
C SER A 11 -6.31 13.26 6.69
N PRO A 12 -7.45 12.82 7.21
CA PRO A 12 -7.89 13.21 8.54
C PRO A 12 -6.78 12.96 9.58
N GLU A 13 -6.75 13.80 10.62
CA GLU A 13 -5.85 13.60 11.76
C GLU A 13 -6.44 12.53 12.68
N ILE A 14 -5.59 11.68 13.20
CA ILE A 14 -5.92 10.65 14.19
C ILE A 14 -5.18 10.90 15.49
N LEU A 15 -5.70 10.34 16.57
CA LEU A 15 -5.04 10.28 17.87
C LEU A 15 -4.75 8.82 18.23
N VAL A 16 -3.49 8.51 18.45
CA VAL A 16 -3.03 7.22 18.99
C VAL A 16 -2.57 7.43 20.42
N HIS A 17 -3.18 6.70 21.35
CA HIS A 17 -2.84 6.83 22.77
C HIS A 17 -1.53 6.12 23.13
N ALA A 18 -0.87 6.63 24.18
CA ALA A 18 0.39 6.11 24.70
C ALA A 18 0.33 4.62 25.07
N THR A 19 -0.86 4.15 25.45
CA THR A 19 -1.11 2.76 25.85
C THR A 19 -2.32 2.23 25.11
N GLY A 20 -2.25 1.01 24.67
CA GLY A 20 -3.32 0.33 23.94
C GLY A 20 -2.78 -0.81 23.09
N ALA A 21 -3.67 -1.68 22.67
CA ALA A 21 -3.37 -2.67 21.63
C ALA A 21 -3.32 -1.99 20.26
N ASP A 22 -2.66 -2.64 19.33
CA ASP A 22 -2.72 -2.26 17.93
C ASP A 22 -4.17 -2.18 17.44
N ARG A 23 -4.44 -1.21 16.58
CA ARG A 23 -5.77 -0.96 16.03
C ARG A 23 -5.74 -1.07 14.51
N TRP A 24 -6.85 -1.56 13.99
CA TRP A 24 -7.13 -1.63 12.57
C TRP A 24 -8.41 -0.85 12.33
N GLU A 25 -8.31 0.29 11.67
CA GLU A 25 -9.46 1.16 11.48
C GLU A 25 -9.38 1.93 10.16
N PRO A 26 -10.55 2.29 9.57
CA PRO A 26 -10.58 3.20 8.44
C PRO A 26 -10.25 4.63 8.92
N ILE A 27 -9.48 5.34 8.11
CA ILE A 27 -9.15 6.75 8.38
C ILE A 27 -10.18 7.69 7.74
N GLY A 28 -10.80 7.23 6.64
CA GLY A 28 -11.85 7.97 5.95
C GLY A 28 -11.54 8.27 4.49
N LEU A 29 -12.35 9.17 3.91
CA LEU A 29 -12.26 9.56 2.52
C LEU A 29 -11.59 10.92 2.38
N VAL A 30 -10.71 11.05 1.36
CA VAL A 30 -10.03 12.30 1.04
C VAL A 30 -10.32 12.68 -0.42
N PRO A 31 -11.11 13.73 -0.68
CA PRO A 31 -11.37 14.19 -2.04
C PRO A 31 -10.08 14.60 -2.75
N THR A 32 -9.91 14.16 -4.00
CA THR A 32 -8.73 14.52 -4.80
C THR A 32 -8.81 15.93 -5.37
N GLY A 33 -10.03 16.43 -5.61
CA GLY A 33 -10.27 17.71 -6.26
C GLY A 33 -9.93 17.72 -7.75
N LEU A 34 -9.64 16.56 -8.35
CA LEU A 34 -9.37 16.45 -9.78
C LEU A 34 -10.67 16.58 -10.58
N THR A 35 -10.64 17.40 -11.62
CA THR A 35 -11.76 17.60 -12.55
C THR A 35 -11.63 16.80 -13.85
N GLN A 36 -10.55 16.06 -14.00
CA GLN A 36 -10.28 15.20 -15.15
C GLN A 36 -9.41 14.02 -14.71
N ASP A 37 -9.51 12.91 -15.43
CA ASP A 37 -8.70 11.73 -15.21
C ASP A 37 -7.21 12.07 -15.41
N ARG A 38 -6.37 11.60 -14.49
CA ARG A 38 -4.92 11.78 -14.51
C ARG A 38 -4.21 10.47 -14.24
N TYR A 39 -3.13 10.23 -14.96
CA TYR A 39 -2.24 9.12 -14.66
C TYR A 39 -1.13 9.56 -13.71
N VAL A 40 -0.87 8.74 -12.71
CA VAL A 40 0.14 8.96 -11.68
C VAL A 40 1.42 8.26 -12.09
N ALA A 41 2.51 9.03 -12.16
CA ALA A 41 3.87 8.53 -12.41
C ALA A 41 4.57 8.07 -11.13
N ALA A 42 4.25 8.70 -10.01
CA ALA A 42 4.79 8.33 -8.71
C ALA A 42 3.89 8.83 -7.57
N VAL A 43 3.95 8.14 -6.44
CA VAL A 43 3.30 8.56 -5.19
C VAL A 43 4.30 8.50 -4.04
N GLU A 44 4.28 9.50 -3.17
CA GLU A 44 5.03 9.51 -1.92
C GLU A 44 4.04 9.73 -0.77
N ILE A 45 4.14 8.92 0.28
CA ILE A 45 3.30 9.02 1.48
C ILE A 45 4.23 9.27 2.66
N ARG A 46 3.87 10.24 3.50
CA ARG A 46 4.63 10.58 4.71
C ARG A 46 3.71 10.74 5.88
N GLU A 47 4.04 10.10 6.99
CA GLU A 47 3.43 10.43 8.27
C GLU A 47 3.99 11.75 8.79
N ILE A 48 3.10 12.64 9.18
CA ILE A 48 3.38 13.86 9.93
C ILE A 48 2.75 13.69 11.30
N ASN A 49 3.53 13.88 12.35
CA ASN A 49 3.07 13.74 13.73
C ASN A 49 3.66 14.85 14.62
N ASP A 50 3.10 14.96 15.82
CA ASP A 50 3.47 15.96 16.82
C ASP A 50 4.61 15.53 17.75
N VAL A 51 5.28 14.41 17.43
CA VAL A 51 6.47 13.96 18.17
C VAL A 51 7.65 14.85 17.86
N PRO A 52 8.21 15.57 18.85
CA PRO A 52 9.38 16.41 18.61
C PRO A 52 10.57 15.61 18.06
N ALA A 53 11.28 16.16 17.09
CA ALA A 53 12.39 15.46 16.44
C ALA A 53 13.51 15.05 17.42
N ALA A 54 13.67 15.79 18.52
CA ALA A 54 14.66 15.52 19.56
C ALA A 54 14.21 14.45 20.56
N GLU A 55 12.90 14.11 20.62
CA GLU A 55 12.32 13.20 21.59
C GLU A 55 11.94 11.84 20.99
N GLY A 56 11.99 11.72 19.65
CA GLY A 56 11.76 10.45 18.98
C GLY A 56 12.84 9.44 19.31
N SER A 57 12.46 8.19 19.58
CA SER A 57 13.43 7.11 19.63
C SER A 57 14.11 6.98 18.27
N ASN A 58 15.34 6.43 18.24
CA ASN A 58 16.03 6.13 16.98
C ASN A 58 15.41 4.96 16.22
N THR A 59 14.34 4.36 16.75
CA THR A 59 13.61 3.28 16.12
C THR A 59 12.34 3.80 15.45
N VAL A 60 11.94 3.16 14.39
CA VAL A 60 10.71 3.44 13.65
C VAL A 60 9.49 3.40 14.58
N GLY A 61 9.34 2.33 15.37
CA GLY A 61 8.23 2.14 16.30
C GLY A 61 8.20 3.12 17.50
N GLY A 62 9.29 3.84 17.75
CA GLY A 62 9.32 4.89 18.77
C GLY A 62 8.91 6.27 18.27
N ARG A 63 8.68 6.43 16.96
CA ARG A 63 8.37 7.70 16.35
C ARG A 63 7.04 7.71 15.59
N PHE A 64 6.81 6.70 14.75
CA PHE A 64 5.66 6.64 13.86
C PHE A 64 4.55 5.79 14.48
N VAL A 65 3.32 6.12 14.16
CA VAL A 65 2.13 5.40 14.65
C VAL A 65 1.37 4.68 13.55
N PHE A 66 1.57 5.06 12.27
CA PHE A 66 1.07 4.31 11.13
C PHE A 66 2.05 3.20 10.77
N HIS A 67 1.68 1.95 10.99
CA HIS A 67 2.50 0.80 10.60
C HIS A 67 2.32 0.50 9.12
N HIS A 68 1.07 0.35 8.66
CA HIS A 68 0.75 0.30 7.24
C HIS A 68 -0.69 0.78 6.96
N LEU A 69 -0.96 1.08 5.70
CA LEU A 69 -2.27 1.50 5.21
C LEU A 69 -2.59 0.79 3.91
N ASN A 70 -3.74 0.10 3.88
CA ASN A 70 -4.41 -0.31 2.65
C ASN A 70 -5.31 0.83 2.17
N TRP A 71 -5.21 1.15 0.89
CA TRP A 71 -5.92 2.28 0.33
C TRP A 71 -6.17 2.14 -1.17
N SER A 72 -7.24 2.77 -1.61
CA SER A 72 -7.67 2.83 -2.99
C SER A 72 -8.05 4.24 -3.39
N SER A 73 -8.39 4.45 -4.65
CA SER A 73 -9.06 5.63 -5.13
C SER A 73 -10.17 5.24 -6.08
N HIS A 74 -11.30 5.89 -5.99
CA HIS A 74 -12.47 5.66 -6.84
C HIS A 74 -13.31 6.94 -6.97
N PRO A 75 -14.14 7.09 -8.03
CA PRO A 75 -15.11 8.18 -8.09
C PRO A 75 -16.05 8.16 -6.86
N LEU A 76 -16.41 9.34 -6.38
CA LEU A 76 -17.24 9.46 -5.16
C LEU A 76 -18.62 8.78 -5.31
N GLU A 77 -19.14 8.73 -6.53
CA GLU A 77 -20.44 8.10 -6.82
C GLU A 77 -20.37 6.59 -7.04
N ASP A 78 -19.16 6.02 -7.05
CA ASP A 78 -18.96 4.58 -7.23
C ASP A 78 -19.11 3.89 -5.86
N GLU A 79 -20.28 3.25 -5.64
CA GLU A 79 -20.61 2.59 -4.38
C GLU A 79 -19.94 1.20 -4.21
N ASP A 80 -18.96 0.84 -5.07
CA ASP A 80 -18.24 -0.43 -4.94
C ASP A 80 -17.14 -0.31 -3.88
N PRO A 81 -17.42 -0.68 -2.62
CA PRO A 81 -16.46 -0.56 -1.54
C PRO A 81 -15.24 -1.49 -1.70
N ASP A 82 -15.36 -2.54 -2.52
CA ASP A 82 -14.29 -3.52 -2.70
C ASP A 82 -13.33 -3.16 -3.85
N GLY A 83 -13.68 -2.14 -4.65
CA GLY A 83 -12.79 -1.51 -5.62
C GLY A 83 -12.23 -2.40 -6.73
N PHE A 84 -12.79 -3.59 -6.93
CA PHE A 84 -12.25 -4.57 -7.87
C PHE A 84 -12.96 -4.63 -9.22
N THR A 85 -14.08 -3.94 -9.38
CA THR A 85 -14.96 -4.10 -10.54
C THR A 85 -15.05 -2.88 -11.45
N SER A 86 -14.58 -1.71 -11.01
CA SER A 86 -14.63 -0.48 -11.78
C SER A 86 -13.29 -0.17 -12.46
N ASP A 87 -13.32 0.15 -13.76
CA ASP A 87 -12.15 0.62 -14.51
C ASP A 87 -11.57 1.93 -13.97
N LYS A 88 -12.34 2.65 -13.15
CA LYS A 88 -11.96 3.92 -12.53
C LYS A 88 -11.46 3.80 -11.09
N THR A 89 -11.47 2.60 -10.56
CA THR A 89 -10.94 2.32 -9.22
C THR A 89 -9.50 1.87 -9.33
N THR A 90 -8.65 2.45 -8.52
CA THR A 90 -7.25 2.06 -8.41
C THR A 90 -6.94 1.61 -6.99
N VAL A 91 -6.53 0.36 -6.83
CA VAL A 91 -5.92 -0.13 -5.58
C VAL A 91 -4.43 0.20 -5.64
N TRP A 92 -3.97 1.00 -4.69
CA TRP A 92 -2.60 1.48 -4.63
C TRP A 92 -1.68 0.47 -3.92
N PRO A 93 -0.35 0.60 -4.08
CA PRO A 93 0.60 -0.13 -3.24
C PRO A 93 0.35 0.15 -1.76
N VAL A 94 0.49 -0.87 -0.93
CA VAL A 94 0.35 -0.69 0.52
C VAL A 94 1.42 0.29 1.01
N HIS A 95 1.00 1.31 1.75
CA HIS A 95 1.95 2.14 2.48
C HIS A 95 2.43 1.37 3.71
N GLU A 96 3.72 1.29 3.88
CA GLU A 96 4.37 0.66 5.03
C GLU A 96 5.42 1.61 5.59
N VAL A 97 5.63 1.52 6.88
CA VAL A 97 6.71 2.27 7.53
C VAL A 97 8.04 1.95 6.85
N GLY A 98 8.72 2.99 6.39
CA GLY A 98 9.97 2.86 5.64
C GLY A 98 9.79 2.78 4.12
N ARG A 99 8.64 2.39 3.61
CA ARG A 99 8.29 2.46 2.19
C ARG A 99 7.48 3.73 1.93
N ASN A 100 8.17 4.80 1.60
CA ASN A 100 7.55 6.11 1.51
C ASN A 100 7.25 6.56 0.08
N ALA A 101 7.76 5.89 -0.95
CA ALA A 101 7.53 6.30 -2.33
C ALA A 101 7.49 5.10 -3.28
N ASP A 102 6.57 5.14 -4.21
CA ASP A 102 6.45 4.24 -5.35
C ASP A 102 6.59 5.03 -6.65
N ILE A 103 7.54 4.65 -7.48
CA ILE A 103 7.79 5.24 -8.79
C ILE A 103 7.41 4.20 -9.84
N PHE A 104 6.49 4.56 -10.72
CA PHE A 104 6.05 3.70 -11.80
C PHE A 104 6.94 3.87 -13.03
N PRO A 105 7.06 2.84 -13.90
CA PRO A 105 7.79 2.97 -15.15
C PRO A 105 7.22 4.09 -16.05
N ASP A 106 8.07 4.71 -16.86
CA ASP A 106 7.71 5.86 -17.70
C ASP A 106 6.59 5.58 -18.71
N ASN A 107 6.44 4.32 -19.13
CA ASN A 107 5.39 3.90 -20.05
C ASN A 107 4.14 3.31 -19.38
N ALA A 108 4.05 3.44 -18.07
CA ALA A 108 2.93 2.98 -17.27
C ALA A 108 2.44 4.09 -16.35
N GLY A 109 1.28 3.92 -15.80
CA GLY A 109 0.70 4.84 -14.81
C GLY A 109 -0.55 4.21 -14.23
N ARG A 110 -0.90 4.67 -13.04
CA ARG A 110 -2.17 4.31 -12.39
C ARG A 110 -3.12 5.47 -12.52
N ILE A 111 -4.36 5.17 -12.85
CA ILE A 111 -5.37 6.21 -13.00
C ILE A 111 -5.78 6.77 -11.63
N LEU A 112 -5.90 8.09 -11.57
CA LEU A 112 -6.56 8.84 -10.52
C LEU A 112 -7.71 9.60 -11.21
N SER A 113 -8.91 9.08 -11.06
CA SER A 113 -10.07 9.53 -11.82
C SER A 113 -10.54 10.93 -11.43
N ALA A 114 -11.23 11.59 -12.34
CA ALA A 114 -11.95 12.83 -12.03
C ALA A 114 -12.96 12.58 -10.89
N ASP A 115 -13.16 13.60 -10.06
CA ASP A 115 -14.10 13.59 -8.94
C ASP A 115 -13.92 12.40 -7.98
N SER A 116 -12.69 11.85 -7.95
CA SER A 116 -12.36 10.72 -7.09
C SER A 116 -12.04 11.12 -5.66
N VAL A 117 -12.14 10.14 -4.78
CA VAL A 117 -11.66 10.19 -3.41
C VAL A 117 -10.55 9.17 -3.20
N LEU A 118 -9.61 9.45 -2.31
CA LEU A 118 -8.79 8.43 -1.70
C LEU A 118 -9.61 7.78 -0.60
N ASN A 119 -9.79 6.48 -0.67
CA ASN A 119 -10.40 5.68 0.37
C ASN A 119 -9.28 5.05 1.21
N LEU A 120 -9.15 5.52 2.45
CA LEU A 120 -8.14 5.07 3.40
C LEU A 120 -8.75 3.96 4.26
N GLU A 121 -8.83 2.76 3.65
CA GLU A 121 -9.69 1.66 4.06
C GLU A 121 -9.31 1.05 5.40
N THR A 122 -8.02 0.75 5.57
CA THR A 122 -7.56 0.07 6.77
C THR A 122 -6.14 0.50 7.10
N ALA A 123 -6.04 1.28 8.17
CA ALA A 123 -4.76 1.62 8.76
C ALA A 123 -4.47 0.70 9.95
N HIS A 124 -3.29 0.11 9.97
CA HIS A 124 -2.74 -0.53 11.14
C HIS A 124 -1.98 0.51 11.94
N LEU A 125 -2.48 0.77 13.14
CA LEU A 125 -1.94 1.78 14.06
C LEU A 125 -1.36 1.10 15.29
N HIS A 126 -0.20 1.57 15.72
CA HIS A 126 0.43 1.11 16.95
C HIS A 126 0.87 2.30 17.83
N SER A 127 0.89 2.08 19.12
CA SER A 127 1.39 3.07 20.06
C SER A 127 2.92 3.20 19.95
N ASN A 128 3.40 4.44 19.96
CA ASN A 128 4.82 4.75 20.10
C ASN A 128 5.22 5.08 21.58
N GLY A 129 4.33 4.76 22.53
CA GLY A 129 4.55 4.99 23.96
C GLY A 129 4.16 6.40 24.45
N ARG A 130 3.50 7.21 23.61
CA ARG A 130 2.98 8.55 23.94
C ARG A 130 1.69 8.83 23.21
N ASP A 131 0.85 9.73 23.74
CA ASP A 131 -0.29 10.24 23.01
C ASP A 131 0.23 11.04 21.82
N THR A 132 -0.11 10.60 20.61
CA THR A 132 0.43 11.14 19.35
C THR A 132 -0.70 11.48 18.40
N ARG A 133 -0.72 12.73 17.94
CA ARG A 133 -1.56 13.16 16.82
C ARG A 133 -0.78 13.00 15.53
N ALA A 134 -1.39 12.36 14.56
CA ALA A 134 -0.74 12.10 13.29
C ALA A 134 -1.71 12.14 12.12
N TYR A 135 -1.18 12.41 10.93
CA TYR A 135 -1.87 12.30 9.66
C TYR A 135 -0.89 11.86 8.57
N LEU A 136 -1.43 11.42 7.44
CA LEU A 136 -0.64 11.11 6.27
C LEU A 136 -0.74 12.21 5.23
N GLU A 137 0.41 12.60 4.67
CA GLU A 137 0.50 13.43 3.46
C GLU A 137 0.73 12.51 2.25
N PHE A 138 -0.15 12.65 1.25
CA PHE A 138 -0.05 11.97 -0.04
C PHE A 138 0.41 12.97 -1.08
N ALA A 139 1.55 12.71 -1.69
CA ALA A 139 2.12 13.53 -2.73
C ALA A 139 2.17 12.73 -4.04
N PHE A 140 1.57 13.25 -5.11
CA PHE A 140 1.49 12.60 -6.40
C PHE A 140 2.31 13.36 -7.45
N LYS A 141 3.06 12.61 -8.23
CA LYS A 141 3.62 13.07 -9.49
C LYS A 141 2.75 12.57 -10.61
N LEU A 142 2.24 13.49 -11.42
CA LEU A 142 1.29 13.19 -12.47
C LEU A 142 1.96 13.23 -13.84
N HIS A 143 1.57 12.31 -14.72
CA HIS A 143 1.91 12.43 -16.12
C HIS A 143 1.23 13.67 -16.75
N PRO A 144 1.73 14.19 -17.88
CA PRO A 144 1.06 15.28 -18.59
C PRO A 144 -0.42 14.97 -18.89
N VAL A 145 -1.23 16.03 -19.03
CA VAL A 145 -2.63 15.88 -19.45
C VAL A 145 -2.68 15.20 -20.82
N GLY A 146 -3.60 14.24 -20.97
CA GLY A 146 -3.74 13.46 -22.21
C GLY A 146 -2.72 12.33 -22.38
N TYR A 147 -1.88 12.08 -21.35
CA TYR A 147 -1.04 10.87 -21.35
C TYR A 147 -1.90 9.62 -21.27
N GLU A 148 -1.54 8.62 -22.08
CA GLU A 148 -2.11 7.28 -22.04
C GLU A 148 -0.98 6.27 -21.84
N PRO A 149 -1.08 5.37 -20.85
CA PRO A 149 -0.04 4.38 -20.60
C PRO A 149 -0.01 3.34 -21.71
N GLU A 150 1.17 2.99 -22.19
CA GLU A 150 1.37 1.88 -23.13
C GLU A 150 1.11 0.53 -22.49
N VAL A 151 1.29 0.45 -21.16
CA VAL A 151 1.17 -0.78 -20.37
C VAL A 151 0.14 -0.58 -19.27
N GLN A 152 -0.88 -1.40 -19.27
CA GLN A 152 -1.80 -1.51 -18.16
C GLN A 152 -1.18 -2.35 -17.02
N TRP A 153 -1.11 -1.76 -15.85
CA TRP A 153 -0.71 -2.47 -14.65
C TRP A 153 -1.90 -3.16 -14.01
N VAL A 154 -1.73 -4.45 -13.75
CA VAL A 154 -2.73 -5.24 -13.05
C VAL A 154 -2.10 -5.71 -11.73
N ARG A 155 -2.77 -5.41 -10.62
CA ARG A 155 -2.41 -5.97 -9.31
C ARG A 155 -3.09 -7.34 -9.16
N ARG A 156 -2.32 -8.31 -8.70
CA ARG A 156 -2.83 -9.63 -8.34
C ARG A 156 -2.48 -9.92 -6.90
N PHE A 157 -3.47 -10.34 -6.15
CA PHE A 157 -3.26 -10.87 -4.82
C PHE A 157 -3.07 -12.38 -4.89
N THR A 158 -2.16 -12.89 -4.07
CA THR A 158 -1.88 -14.31 -3.94
C THR A 158 -1.73 -14.60 -2.44
N GLY A 159 -2.56 -15.50 -1.90
CA GLY A 159 -2.48 -15.86 -0.48
C GLY A 159 -2.91 -14.75 0.48
N ASN A 160 -4.11 -14.25 0.34
CA ASN A 160 -4.64 -13.11 1.11
C ASN A 160 -5.18 -13.49 2.51
N GLY A 161 -4.57 -14.46 3.17
CA GLY A 161 -5.00 -14.92 4.50
C GLY A 161 -5.97 -16.10 4.49
N ILE A 162 -6.70 -16.33 3.40
CA ILE A 162 -7.61 -17.48 3.26
C ILE A 162 -6.81 -18.78 3.13
N ASP A 163 -5.69 -18.72 2.43
CA ASP A 163 -4.81 -19.85 2.15
C ASP A 163 -3.76 -20.07 3.26
N ILE A 164 -3.79 -19.24 4.31
CA ILE A 164 -2.83 -19.31 5.40
C ILE A 164 -3.44 -20.02 6.60
N SER A 165 -2.87 -21.16 6.96
CA SER A 165 -3.23 -21.94 8.16
C SER A 165 -1.99 -22.20 8.99
N VAL A 166 -1.64 -21.27 9.87
CA VAL A 166 -0.52 -21.41 10.80
C VAL A 166 -0.98 -22.19 12.03
N LYS A 167 -0.36 -23.33 12.28
CA LYS A 167 -0.66 -24.16 13.44
C LYS A 167 0.13 -23.68 14.66
N PRO A 168 -0.53 -23.46 15.81
CA PRO A 168 0.18 -23.08 17.03
C PRO A 168 1.18 -24.17 17.44
N THR A 169 2.27 -23.76 18.06
CA THR A 169 3.33 -24.65 18.60
C THR A 169 4.15 -25.43 17.58
N MET A 170 3.86 -25.33 16.28
CA MET A 170 4.68 -25.93 15.25
C MET A 170 5.74 -24.92 14.77
N LYS A 171 6.97 -25.40 14.63
CA LYS A 171 8.08 -24.64 14.03
C LYS A 171 8.22 -24.96 12.54
N ASP A 172 8.89 -24.08 11.83
CA ASP A 172 9.36 -24.29 10.45
C ASP A 172 8.21 -24.70 9.50
N GLN A 173 7.07 -24.00 9.60
CA GLN A 173 5.93 -24.21 8.73
C GLN A 173 6.16 -23.51 7.40
N GLU A 174 5.99 -24.25 6.32
CA GLU A 174 5.98 -23.73 4.96
C GLU A 174 4.55 -23.77 4.43
N LEU A 175 4.09 -22.64 3.90
CA LEU A 175 2.75 -22.47 3.35
C LEU A 175 2.85 -22.00 1.91
N HIS A 176 1.94 -22.46 1.07
CA HIS A 176 1.90 -22.11 -0.34
C HIS A 176 0.54 -21.52 -0.71
N ALA A 177 0.59 -20.49 -1.55
CA ALA A 177 -0.58 -19.94 -2.22
C ALA A 177 -0.29 -19.87 -3.72
N TYR A 178 -1.30 -20.10 -4.54
CA TYR A 178 -1.13 -20.22 -5.98
C TYR A 178 -2.06 -19.28 -6.74
N VAL A 179 -1.56 -18.70 -7.81
CA VAL A 179 -2.36 -17.99 -8.80
C VAL A 179 -2.02 -18.50 -10.19
N VAL A 180 -3.05 -18.76 -10.99
CA VAL A 180 -2.86 -19.17 -12.38
C VAL A 180 -2.88 -17.94 -13.29
N LEU A 181 -1.79 -17.73 -14.03
CA LEU A 181 -1.71 -16.69 -15.05
C LEU A 181 -2.32 -17.23 -16.35
N GLN A 182 -3.39 -16.59 -16.83
CA GLN A 182 -4.14 -17.04 -18.02
C GLN A 182 -3.48 -16.62 -19.34
N GLN A 183 -2.47 -15.76 -19.27
CA GLN A 183 -1.77 -15.23 -20.45
C GLN A 183 -0.32 -14.92 -20.12
N ASN A 184 0.47 -14.71 -21.17
CA ASN A 184 1.86 -14.26 -20.99
C ASN A 184 1.89 -12.98 -20.17
N THR A 185 2.61 -13.02 -19.07
CA THR A 185 2.63 -11.93 -18.08
C THR A 185 4.07 -11.55 -17.76
N LYS A 186 4.34 -10.26 -17.70
CA LYS A 186 5.58 -9.70 -17.16
C LYS A 186 5.32 -9.25 -15.73
N ILE A 187 5.99 -9.89 -14.76
CA ILE A 187 5.95 -9.47 -13.37
C ILE A 187 6.91 -8.28 -13.22
N LEU A 188 6.42 -7.17 -12.70
CA LEU A 188 7.20 -5.95 -12.53
C LEU A 188 7.55 -5.69 -11.06
N THR A 189 6.66 -6.11 -10.16
CA THR A 189 6.83 -5.89 -8.72
C THR A 189 6.29 -7.09 -7.96
N PHE A 190 6.97 -7.45 -6.91
CA PHE A 190 6.52 -8.37 -5.88
C PHE A 190 6.46 -7.61 -4.55
N GLU A 191 5.33 -7.67 -3.89
CA GLU A 191 5.06 -7.01 -2.61
C GLU A 191 4.73 -8.10 -1.59
N PRO A 192 5.74 -8.67 -0.92
CA PRO A 192 5.53 -9.64 0.16
C PRO A 192 5.04 -8.93 1.40
N HIS A 193 3.98 -9.44 2.02
CA HIS A 193 3.45 -8.93 3.28
C HIS A 193 3.46 -10.04 4.31
N MET A 194 4.21 -9.85 5.38
CA MET A 194 4.36 -10.82 6.47
C MET A 194 4.15 -10.14 7.82
N HIS A 195 3.70 -10.90 8.78
CA HIS A 195 3.70 -10.53 10.19
C HIS A 195 4.67 -11.41 10.97
N ALA A 196 5.13 -10.97 12.11
CA ALA A 196 5.88 -11.82 13.03
C ALA A 196 4.99 -13.03 13.46
N PRO A 197 5.50 -14.25 13.47
CA PRO A 197 6.88 -14.69 13.33
C PRO A 197 7.25 -15.18 11.91
N GLY A 198 6.74 -14.56 10.85
CA GLY A 198 7.15 -14.86 9.49
C GLY A 198 8.66 -14.67 9.32
N ILE A 199 9.30 -15.52 8.53
CA ILE A 199 10.75 -15.48 8.32
C ILE A 199 11.08 -15.04 6.91
N ARG A 200 10.35 -15.57 5.91
CA ARG A 200 10.64 -15.34 4.49
C ARG A 200 9.41 -15.61 3.64
N MET A 201 9.26 -14.84 2.58
CA MET A 201 8.29 -15.08 1.52
C MET A 201 9.00 -15.06 0.18
N CYS A 202 8.75 -16.09 -0.63
CA CYS A 202 9.32 -16.22 -1.97
C CYS A 202 8.22 -16.20 -3.02
N LEU A 203 8.52 -15.61 -4.17
CA LEU A 203 7.73 -15.72 -5.38
C LEU A 203 8.39 -16.76 -6.29
N GLU A 204 7.61 -17.76 -6.67
CA GLU A 204 8.05 -18.83 -7.55
C GLU A 204 7.17 -18.91 -8.79
N ALA A 205 7.78 -19.20 -9.92
CA ALA A 205 7.08 -19.51 -11.15
C ALA A 205 7.08 -21.01 -11.40
N ILE A 206 5.93 -21.56 -11.74
CA ILE A 206 5.74 -22.99 -12.03
C ILE A 206 5.22 -23.13 -13.45
N TRP A 207 5.94 -23.87 -14.27
CA TRP A 207 5.49 -24.22 -15.64
C TRP A 207 5.99 -25.60 -16.05
N GLY A 208 5.10 -26.42 -16.54
CA GLY A 208 5.41 -27.82 -16.89
C GLY A 208 5.94 -28.59 -15.69
N HIS A 209 7.21 -28.99 -15.74
CA HIS A 209 7.89 -29.72 -14.67
C HIS A 209 8.96 -28.87 -13.96
N GLN A 210 8.93 -27.56 -14.17
CA GLN A 210 9.95 -26.64 -13.64
C GLN A 210 9.34 -25.75 -12.59
N ILE A 211 10.12 -25.49 -11.56
CA ILE A 211 9.88 -24.49 -10.52
C ILE A 211 11.09 -23.59 -10.48
N GLU A 212 10.89 -22.29 -10.59
CA GLU A 212 11.94 -21.30 -10.51
C GLU A 212 11.60 -20.27 -9.44
N THR A 213 12.49 -20.08 -8.47
CA THR A 213 12.37 -18.98 -7.50
C THR A 213 12.81 -17.69 -8.17
N LEU A 214 11.86 -16.76 -8.35
CA LEU A 214 12.11 -15.47 -8.98
C LEU A 214 12.75 -14.48 -8.01
N THR A 215 12.26 -14.44 -6.79
CA THR A 215 12.76 -13.55 -5.73
C THR A 215 12.27 -14.00 -4.37
N CYS A 216 12.98 -13.59 -3.32
CA CYS A 216 12.58 -13.78 -1.92
C CYS A 216 12.82 -12.49 -1.13
N ALA A 217 11.98 -12.27 -0.12
CA ALA A 217 12.18 -11.26 0.91
C ALA A 217 12.19 -11.91 2.29
N GLY A 218 13.12 -11.50 3.13
CA GLY A 218 13.14 -11.83 4.55
C GLY A 218 12.24 -10.88 5.33
N TYR A 219 11.90 -11.25 6.56
CA TYR A 219 11.28 -10.37 7.53
C TYR A 219 12.38 -9.81 8.44
N ASP A 220 12.58 -8.49 8.38
CA ASP A 220 13.56 -7.75 9.20
C ASP A 220 12.88 -6.89 10.25
#